data_932d2a6819bc4748e96c9f1462c491e5
#
_entry.id   932d2a6819bc4748e96c9f1462c491e5
#
_cell.length_a   1.000
_cell.length_b   1.000
_cell.length_c   1.000
_cell.angle_alpha   90.00
_cell.angle_beta   90.00
_cell.angle_gamma   90.00
#
_symmetry.space_group_name_H-M   'P 1'
#
loop_
_entity.id
_entity.type
_entity.pdbx_description
1 polymer ?
#
loop_
_entity_poly.entity_id
_entity_poly.type
_entity_poly.pdbx_seq_one_letter_code
_entity_poly.pdbx_strand_id
1 'polypeptide(L)'
;LALLAGCGKNAGVGGAAGDAEAATQKANAQFTQELKLDDPQDFEDAKRGLVAKPEGKILAADGTTVLIDFDAYKFVEGKAPPTVNPSLWRHAVLNAQLGLFKVTDGVHQLRGFDISNITLIEGKTGWIVVDTLTARESAAAALAFARKHLGNKPVTAIVFTHSHADHFGGALGVATAQEIAERKIPVIASEGFIEEATSENILVGTAMGRRSMNQ
;
A
#
# COMPACT_ATOMS: atom_id res chain seq x y z
N LEU A 1 -17.60 12.38 0.56
CA LEU A 1 -16.39 12.98 -0.02
C LEU A 1 -16.77 13.56 -1.38
N ALA A 2 -16.90 14.89 -1.47
CA ALA A 2 -17.22 15.58 -2.71
C ALA A 2 -15.92 15.85 -3.46
N LEU A 3 -15.73 15.18 -4.60
CA LEU A 3 -14.75 15.56 -5.60
C LEU A 3 -15.19 16.90 -6.22
N LEU A 4 -14.48 17.96 -5.94
CA LEU A 4 -14.50 19.18 -6.73
C LEU A 4 -13.73 18.95 -8.02
N ALA A 5 -14.45 18.61 -9.08
CA ALA A 5 -13.92 18.67 -10.44
C ALA A 5 -13.68 20.14 -10.81
N GLY A 6 -12.47 20.60 -10.63
CA GLY A 6 -12.00 21.87 -11.18
C GLY A 6 -11.80 21.74 -12.68
N CYS A 7 -12.78 22.17 -13.49
CA CYS A 7 -12.58 22.39 -14.92
C CYS A 7 -11.66 23.60 -15.14
N GLY A 8 -10.35 23.38 -15.07
CA GLY A 8 -9.36 24.25 -15.66
C GLY A 8 -9.21 23.86 -17.13
N LYS A 9 -9.57 24.76 -18.05
CA LYS A 9 -9.24 24.62 -19.47
C LYS A 9 -7.73 24.50 -19.60
N ASN A 10 -7.24 23.31 -19.93
CA ASN A 10 -5.86 23.08 -20.30
C ASN A 10 -5.55 23.91 -21.54
N ALA A 11 -4.86 25.02 -21.36
CA ALA A 11 -4.01 25.55 -22.41
C ALA A 11 -2.99 24.47 -22.74
N GLY A 12 -2.99 23.98 -23.98
CA GLY A 12 -2.13 22.89 -24.41
C GLY A 12 -0.66 23.21 -24.16
N VAL A 13 -0.09 22.55 -23.16
CA VAL A 13 1.35 22.40 -23.06
C VAL A 13 1.68 21.14 -23.88
N GLY A 14 1.78 21.32 -25.19
CA GLY A 14 2.39 20.35 -26.09
C GLY A 14 3.91 20.40 -25.93
N GLY A 15 4.43 20.14 -24.76
CA GLY A 15 5.82 19.76 -24.55
C GLY A 15 5.89 18.26 -24.68
N ALA A 16 6.77 17.74 -25.52
CA ALA A 16 7.09 16.32 -25.55
C ALA A 16 7.40 15.88 -24.11
N ALA A 17 6.74 14.81 -23.66
CA ALA A 17 7.01 14.25 -22.33
C ALA A 17 8.51 13.92 -22.25
N GLY A 18 9.29 14.73 -21.54
CA GLY A 18 10.70 14.43 -21.36
C GLY A 18 11.68 15.60 -21.17
N ASP A 19 11.29 16.83 -21.45
CA ASP A 19 12.24 17.94 -21.32
C ASP A 19 12.15 18.62 -19.95
N ALA A 20 12.98 18.10 -19.01
CA ALA A 20 13.28 18.84 -17.80
C ALA A 20 14.11 20.07 -18.11
N GLU A 21 13.90 21.18 -17.38
CA GLU A 21 14.76 22.35 -17.46
C GLU A 21 16.23 21.98 -17.16
N ALA A 22 17.18 22.67 -17.75
CA ALA A 22 18.61 22.40 -17.61
C ALA A 22 19.08 22.37 -16.15
N ALA A 23 18.51 23.22 -15.29
CA ALA A 23 18.81 23.23 -13.85
C ALA A 23 18.39 21.92 -13.16
N THR A 24 17.20 21.40 -13.46
CA THR A 24 16.69 20.12 -12.96
C THR A 24 17.54 18.95 -13.45
N GLN A 25 17.85 18.92 -14.73
CA GLN A 25 18.73 17.88 -15.30
C GLN A 25 20.11 17.86 -14.63
N LYS A 26 20.71 19.04 -14.41
CA LYS A 26 22.00 19.16 -13.73
C LYS A 26 21.94 18.66 -12.28
N ALA A 27 20.90 19.05 -11.53
CA ALA A 27 20.71 18.59 -10.15
C ALA A 27 20.52 17.06 -10.09
N ASN A 28 19.69 16.49 -10.96
CA ASN A 28 19.45 15.05 -11.01
C ASN A 28 20.72 14.27 -11.41
N ALA A 29 21.51 14.79 -12.35
CA ALA A 29 22.79 14.20 -12.74
C ALA A 29 23.79 14.20 -11.58
N GLN A 30 23.84 15.26 -10.75
CA GLN A 30 24.68 15.33 -9.56
C GLN A 30 24.32 14.23 -8.56
N PHE A 31 23.03 14.04 -8.24
CA PHE A 31 22.58 12.94 -7.36
C PHE A 31 23.01 11.56 -7.89
N THR A 32 22.96 11.34 -9.18
CA THR A 32 23.41 10.08 -9.79
C THR A 32 24.90 9.82 -9.59
N GLN A 33 25.71 10.86 -9.49
CA GLN A 33 27.15 10.73 -9.23
C GLN A 33 27.48 10.55 -7.75
N GLU A 34 26.72 11.20 -6.86
CA GLU A 34 26.96 11.19 -5.42
C GLU A 34 26.43 9.93 -4.73
N LEU A 35 25.36 9.31 -5.27
CA LEU A 35 24.66 8.20 -4.65
C LEU A 35 24.93 6.89 -5.41
N LYS A 36 25.13 5.80 -4.67
CA LYS A 36 25.24 4.43 -5.24
C LYS A 36 23.86 3.91 -5.61
N LEU A 37 23.27 4.43 -6.70
CA LEU A 37 21.92 4.08 -7.14
C LEU A 37 21.87 2.77 -7.95
N ASP A 38 23.01 2.23 -8.32
CA ASP A 38 23.19 1.02 -9.12
C ASP A 38 23.39 -0.27 -8.29
N ASP A 39 23.38 -0.16 -6.95
CA ASP A 39 23.48 -1.34 -6.09
C ASP A 39 22.29 -2.28 -6.35
N PRO A 40 22.56 -3.51 -6.85
CA PRO A 40 21.50 -4.45 -7.19
C PRO A 40 20.90 -5.15 -5.97
N GLN A 41 21.56 -5.13 -4.80
CA GLN A 41 21.14 -5.91 -3.64
C GLN A 41 19.74 -5.57 -3.16
N ASP A 42 19.37 -4.28 -3.13
CA ASP A 42 18.02 -3.88 -2.73
C ASP A 42 16.94 -4.41 -3.68
N PHE A 43 17.25 -4.49 -4.98
CA PHE A 43 16.31 -5.03 -5.98
C PHE A 43 16.14 -6.54 -5.85
N GLU A 44 17.19 -7.26 -5.49
CA GLU A 44 17.11 -8.68 -5.16
C GLU A 44 16.31 -8.88 -3.88
N ASP A 45 16.56 -8.07 -2.86
CA ASP A 45 15.87 -8.14 -1.58
C ASP A 45 14.39 -7.77 -1.70
N ALA A 46 14.05 -6.76 -2.50
CA ALA A 46 12.67 -6.37 -2.75
C ALA A 46 11.83 -7.47 -3.42
N LYS A 47 12.45 -8.34 -4.21
CA LYS A 47 11.80 -9.47 -4.89
C LYS A 47 11.82 -10.75 -4.07
N ARG A 48 12.63 -10.82 -3.02
CA ARG A 48 12.82 -12.04 -2.25
C ARG A 48 11.52 -12.54 -1.67
N GLY A 49 11.25 -13.82 -1.89
CA GLY A 49 10.06 -14.49 -1.37
C GLY A 49 8.76 -14.21 -2.12
N LEU A 50 8.80 -13.54 -3.26
CA LEU A 50 7.60 -13.29 -4.07
C LEU A 50 6.95 -14.61 -4.49
N VAL A 51 5.70 -14.81 -4.07
CA VAL A 51 4.88 -15.99 -4.38
C VAL A 51 3.99 -15.73 -5.58
N ALA A 52 3.30 -14.58 -5.60
CA ALA A 52 2.36 -14.22 -6.66
C ALA A 52 2.18 -12.69 -6.74
N LYS A 53 1.89 -12.20 -7.95
CA LYS A 53 1.52 -10.80 -8.21
C LYS A 53 0.03 -10.67 -8.45
N PRO A 54 -0.65 -9.65 -7.89
CA PRO A 54 -2.02 -9.33 -8.23
C PRO A 54 -2.09 -8.65 -9.61
N GLU A 55 -3.27 -8.68 -10.20
CA GLU A 55 -3.59 -8.03 -11.48
C GLU A 55 -4.94 -7.33 -11.37
N GLY A 56 -5.18 -6.37 -12.27
CA GLY A 56 -6.45 -5.66 -12.37
C GLY A 56 -6.62 -4.58 -11.31
N LYS A 57 -7.85 -4.46 -10.78
CA LYS A 57 -8.24 -3.33 -9.91
C LYS A 57 -9.01 -3.80 -8.69
N ILE A 58 -8.85 -3.09 -7.60
CA ILE A 58 -9.74 -3.17 -6.44
C ILE A 58 -10.70 -1.99 -6.54
N LEU A 59 -11.99 -2.30 -6.51
CA LEU A 59 -13.06 -1.31 -6.58
C LEU A 59 -13.68 -1.09 -5.19
N ALA A 60 -14.18 0.12 -4.96
CA ALA A 60 -15.00 0.44 -3.81
C ALA A 60 -16.33 -0.31 -3.86
N ALA A 61 -17.11 -0.24 -2.78
CA ALA A 61 -18.42 -0.91 -2.65
C ALA A 61 -19.45 -0.45 -3.71
N ASP A 62 -19.26 0.73 -4.34
CA ASP A 62 -20.09 1.22 -5.43
C ASP A 62 -19.85 0.47 -6.77
N GLY A 63 -18.82 -0.38 -6.83
CA GLY A 63 -18.45 -1.16 -8.01
C GLY A 63 -17.84 -0.35 -9.16
N THR A 64 -17.60 0.94 -8.98
CA THR A 64 -17.11 1.87 -10.03
C THR A 64 -15.87 2.64 -9.64
N THR A 65 -15.78 3.09 -8.41
CA THR A 65 -14.63 3.84 -7.91
C THR A 65 -13.44 2.91 -7.76
N VAL A 66 -12.34 3.23 -8.45
CA VAL A 66 -11.09 2.48 -8.35
C VAL A 66 -10.36 2.90 -7.08
N LEU A 67 -10.12 1.97 -6.17
CA LEU A 67 -9.29 2.17 -4.97
C LEU A 67 -7.83 1.89 -5.26
N ILE A 68 -7.55 0.77 -5.92
CA ILE A 68 -6.20 0.34 -6.30
C ILE A 68 -6.24 -0.12 -7.76
N ASP A 69 -5.27 0.32 -8.55
CA ASP A 69 -5.02 -0.17 -9.90
C ASP A 69 -3.59 -0.73 -9.95
N PHE A 70 -3.46 -2.05 -9.96
CA PHE A 70 -2.16 -2.72 -9.98
C PHE A 70 -1.37 -2.47 -11.27
N ASP A 71 -2.03 -1.99 -12.31
CA ASP A 71 -1.43 -1.71 -13.61
C ASP A 71 -1.00 -0.24 -13.77
N ALA A 72 -1.50 0.64 -12.92
CA ALA A 72 -1.28 2.09 -13.02
C ALA A 72 0.20 2.50 -12.96
N TYR A 73 1.02 1.72 -12.27
CA TYR A 73 2.44 2.02 -12.04
C TYR A 73 3.40 1.12 -12.83
N LYS A 74 2.92 0.38 -13.83
CA LYS A 74 3.78 -0.46 -14.69
C LYS A 74 4.86 0.30 -15.43
N PHE A 75 4.67 1.62 -15.61
CA PHE A 75 5.68 2.49 -16.21
C PHE A 75 6.87 2.77 -15.30
N VAL A 76 6.77 2.46 -14.00
CA VAL A 76 7.83 2.71 -13.00
C VAL A 76 8.87 1.59 -13.10
N GLU A 77 9.73 1.70 -14.11
CA GLU A 77 10.79 0.72 -14.37
C GLU A 77 12.01 1.39 -15.01
N GLY A 78 13.16 0.73 -14.97
CA GLY A 78 14.37 1.19 -15.63
C GLY A 78 14.96 2.47 -15.03
N LYS A 79 15.57 3.30 -15.89
CA LYS A 79 16.26 4.53 -15.48
C LYS A 79 15.29 5.67 -15.22
N ALA A 80 15.62 6.53 -14.28
CA ALA A 80 14.84 7.73 -13.97
C ALA A 80 14.71 8.64 -15.20
N PRO A 81 13.48 9.12 -15.49
CA PRO A 81 13.31 10.21 -16.44
C PRO A 81 14.08 11.48 -16.01
N PRO A 82 14.51 12.36 -16.94
CA PRO A 82 15.27 13.56 -16.60
C PRO A 82 14.55 14.51 -15.65
N THR A 83 13.21 14.45 -15.62
CA THR A 83 12.33 15.27 -14.78
C THR A 83 12.21 14.77 -13.34
N VAL A 84 12.67 13.54 -13.03
CA VAL A 84 12.48 12.89 -11.74
C VAL A 84 13.82 12.72 -11.04
N ASN A 85 13.84 12.99 -9.73
CA ASN A 85 15.03 12.72 -8.92
C ASN A 85 15.36 11.21 -8.98
N PRO A 86 16.59 10.83 -9.33
CA PRO A 86 16.96 9.43 -9.55
C PRO A 86 16.86 8.56 -8.28
N SER A 87 17.09 9.14 -7.09
CA SER A 87 16.89 8.44 -5.82
C SER A 87 15.41 8.13 -5.56
N LEU A 88 14.53 9.12 -5.82
CA LEU A 88 13.08 8.93 -5.71
C LEU A 88 12.58 7.89 -6.70
N TRP A 89 13.07 7.92 -7.95
CA TRP A 89 12.71 6.92 -8.95
C TRP A 89 13.15 5.52 -8.55
N ARG A 90 14.38 5.37 -8.07
CA ARG A 90 14.88 4.09 -7.55
C ARG A 90 13.98 3.56 -6.43
N HIS A 91 13.60 4.42 -5.49
CA HIS A 91 12.68 4.07 -4.41
C HIS A 91 11.31 3.63 -4.95
N ALA A 92 10.77 4.35 -5.93
CA ALA A 92 9.51 3.97 -6.58
C ALA A 92 9.59 2.60 -7.27
N VAL A 93 10.70 2.30 -7.97
CA VAL A 93 10.92 0.98 -8.60
C VAL A 93 11.00 -0.14 -7.57
N LEU A 94 11.60 0.10 -6.41
CA LEU A 94 11.63 -0.87 -5.30
C LEU A 94 10.21 -1.09 -4.73
N ASN A 95 9.46 -0.02 -4.52
CA ASN A 95 8.08 -0.09 -4.01
C ASN A 95 7.10 -0.73 -5.01
N ALA A 96 7.40 -0.67 -6.32
CA ALA A 96 6.62 -1.35 -7.35
C ALA A 96 6.74 -2.90 -7.30
N GLN A 97 7.56 -3.44 -6.42
CA GLN A 97 7.61 -4.88 -6.15
C GLN A 97 6.46 -5.28 -5.22
N LEU A 98 5.25 -5.30 -5.77
CA LEU A 98 4.01 -5.63 -5.06
C LEU A 98 3.63 -7.11 -5.22
N GLY A 99 2.82 -7.62 -4.31
CA GLY A 99 2.29 -8.98 -4.35
C GLY A 99 2.21 -9.69 -3.00
N LEU A 100 2.08 -11.01 -3.06
CA LEU A 100 2.17 -11.91 -1.92
C LEU A 100 3.61 -12.39 -1.77
N PHE A 101 4.19 -12.18 -0.60
CA PHE A 101 5.56 -12.58 -0.29
C PHE A 101 5.60 -13.56 0.88
N LYS A 102 6.43 -14.59 0.75
CA LYS A 102 6.86 -15.42 1.88
C LYS A 102 8.02 -14.70 2.57
N VAL A 103 7.81 -14.22 3.79
CA VAL A 103 8.84 -13.54 4.59
C VAL A 103 9.75 -14.58 5.25
N THR A 104 9.14 -15.58 5.88
CA THR A 104 9.78 -16.74 6.46
C THR A 104 8.75 -17.89 6.55
N ASP A 105 9.13 -19.04 7.09
CA ASP A 105 8.17 -20.14 7.27
C ASP A 105 7.02 -19.72 8.17
N GLY A 106 5.81 -19.92 7.67
CA GLY A 106 4.57 -19.54 8.36
C GLY A 106 4.26 -18.03 8.38
N VAL A 107 5.09 -17.16 7.78
CA VAL A 107 4.84 -15.72 7.74
C VAL A 107 4.81 -15.23 6.29
N HIS A 108 3.69 -14.64 5.92
CA HIS A 108 3.46 -14.07 4.59
C HIS A 108 3.04 -12.60 4.70
N GLN A 109 3.37 -11.82 3.70
CA GLN A 109 3.01 -10.40 3.64
C GLN A 109 2.45 -10.07 2.25
N LEU A 110 1.35 -9.31 2.23
CA LEU A 110 0.80 -8.73 1.02
C LEU A 110 1.21 -7.26 0.98
N ARG A 111 1.84 -6.87 -0.12
CA ARG A 111 2.40 -5.53 -0.36
C ARG A 111 1.74 -4.91 -1.58
N GLY A 112 1.45 -3.62 -1.53
CA GLY A 112 0.87 -2.87 -2.63
C GLY A 112 -0.63 -3.05 -2.83
N PHE A 113 -1.35 -3.63 -1.86
CA PHE A 113 -2.82 -3.68 -1.86
C PHE A 113 -3.44 -2.43 -1.25
N ASP A 114 -2.62 -1.60 -0.60
CA ASP A 114 -2.98 -0.34 0.03
C ASP A 114 -1.67 0.43 0.35
N ILE A 115 -1.76 1.53 1.08
CA ILE A 115 -0.61 2.33 1.56
C ILE A 115 0.26 1.49 2.51
N SER A 116 -0.36 0.75 3.42
CA SER A 116 0.32 -0.15 4.36
C SER A 116 0.37 -1.59 3.82
N ASN A 117 1.00 -2.48 4.58
CA ASN A 117 1.06 -3.90 4.29
C ASN A 117 0.19 -4.69 5.28
N ILE A 118 -0.29 -5.84 4.84
CA ILE A 118 -0.98 -6.81 5.71
C ILE A 118 -0.11 -8.06 5.85
N THR A 119 0.10 -8.50 7.09
CA THR A 119 0.92 -9.67 7.38
C THR A 119 0.07 -10.80 7.93
N LEU A 120 0.27 -12.00 7.39
CA LEU A 120 -0.41 -13.22 7.80
C LEU A 120 0.59 -14.14 8.49
N ILE A 121 0.31 -14.48 9.76
CA ILE A 121 1.09 -15.45 10.52
C ILE A 121 0.28 -16.73 10.63
N GLU A 122 0.86 -17.84 10.22
CA GLU A 122 0.21 -19.13 10.26
C GLU A 122 0.17 -19.71 11.67
N GLY A 123 -1.02 -19.77 12.24
CA GLY A 123 -1.29 -20.48 13.49
C GLY A 123 -1.74 -21.92 13.25
N LYS A 124 -1.92 -22.67 14.32
CA LYS A 124 -2.36 -24.09 14.26
C LYS A 124 -3.74 -24.27 13.61
N THR A 125 -4.63 -23.29 13.77
CA THR A 125 -6.05 -23.38 13.35
C THR A 125 -6.44 -22.35 12.30
N GLY A 126 -5.56 -21.43 11.93
CA GLY A 126 -5.84 -20.38 10.96
C GLY A 126 -4.78 -19.29 10.98
N TRP A 127 -5.11 -18.14 10.44
CA TRP A 127 -4.20 -17.00 10.36
C TRP A 127 -4.41 -16.01 11.49
N ILE A 128 -3.32 -15.52 12.05
CA ILE A 128 -3.25 -14.28 12.81
C ILE A 128 -2.94 -13.20 11.77
N VAL A 129 -3.82 -12.20 11.67
CA VAL A 129 -3.68 -11.07 10.74
C VAL A 129 -3.07 -9.91 11.51
N VAL A 130 -1.92 -9.40 11.05
CA VAL A 130 -1.28 -8.21 11.61
C VAL A 130 -1.48 -7.06 10.64
N ASP A 131 -2.14 -6.03 11.10
CA ASP A 131 -2.68 -4.88 10.37
C ASP A 131 -3.69 -5.28 9.30
N THR A 132 -4.52 -4.34 8.87
CA THR A 132 -5.67 -4.66 8.01
C THR A 132 -5.91 -3.65 6.90
N LEU A 133 -4.90 -2.85 6.56
CA LEU A 133 -5.00 -1.84 5.51
C LEU A 133 -6.01 -0.71 5.83
N THR A 134 -6.18 0.24 4.92
CA THR A 134 -7.07 1.39 5.09
C THR A 134 -8.52 1.05 4.80
N ALA A 135 -8.76 0.39 3.66
CA ALA A 135 -10.10 0.14 3.16
C ALA A 135 -10.53 -1.32 3.38
N ARG A 136 -11.81 -1.50 3.70
CA ARG A 136 -12.43 -2.82 3.80
C ARG A 136 -12.25 -3.64 2.54
N GLU A 137 -12.39 -3.02 1.39
CA GLU A 137 -12.30 -3.66 0.08
C GLU A 137 -10.87 -4.08 -0.24
N SER A 138 -9.87 -3.25 0.07
CA SER A 138 -8.45 -3.61 -0.12
C SER A 138 -8.04 -4.76 0.80
N ALA A 139 -8.48 -4.75 2.06
CA ALA A 139 -8.24 -5.83 3.01
C ALA A 139 -8.90 -7.15 2.59
N ALA A 140 -10.16 -7.09 2.15
CA ALA A 140 -10.88 -8.27 1.66
C ALA A 140 -10.21 -8.85 0.40
N ALA A 141 -9.80 -8.01 -0.55
CA ALA A 141 -9.11 -8.43 -1.76
C ALA A 141 -7.74 -9.05 -1.43
N ALA A 142 -6.97 -8.44 -0.52
CA ALA A 142 -5.69 -8.98 -0.07
C ALA A 142 -5.85 -10.36 0.57
N LEU A 143 -6.82 -10.52 1.47
CA LEU A 143 -7.09 -11.81 2.12
C LEU A 143 -7.59 -12.86 1.12
N ALA A 144 -8.45 -12.49 0.18
CA ALA A 144 -8.92 -13.39 -0.88
C ALA A 144 -7.76 -13.83 -1.78
N PHE A 145 -6.85 -12.92 -2.13
CA PHE A 145 -5.65 -13.23 -2.89
C PHE A 145 -4.72 -14.19 -2.13
N ALA A 146 -4.50 -13.98 -0.84
CA ALA A 146 -3.74 -14.89 -0.01
C ALA A 146 -4.38 -16.27 0.06
N ARG A 147 -5.71 -16.36 0.25
CA ARG A 147 -6.45 -17.63 0.29
C ARG A 147 -6.32 -18.43 -1.01
N LYS A 148 -6.31 -17.75 -2.15
CA LYS A 148 -6.12 -18.37 -3.46
C LYS A 148 -4.77 -19.10 -3.57
N HIS A 149 -3.71 -18.57 -2.95
CA HIS A 149 -2.34 -19.09 -3.10
C HIS A 149 -1.86 -19.92 -1.92
N LEU A 150 -2.38 -19.68 -0.71
CA LEU A 150 -1.93 -20.33 0.53
C LEU A 150 -2.97 -21.29 1.14
N GLY A 151 -4.16 -21.38 0.52
CA GLY A 151 -5.29 -22.17 1.02
C GLY A 151 -6.26 -21.36 1.88
N ASN A 152 -7.49 -21.83 1.94
CA ASN A 152 -8.61 -21.13 2.60
C ASN A 152 -8.60 -21.37 4.12
N LYS A 153 -7.73 -20.64 4.82
CA LYS A 153 -7.66 -20.70 6.29
C LYS A 153 -8.52 -19.61 6.92
N PRO A 154 -9.16 -19.87 8.05
CA PRO A 154 -9.90 -18.86 8.79
C PRO A 154 -8.97 -17.85 9.47
N VAL A 155 -9.46 -16.63 9.70
CA VAL A 155 -8.81 -15.67 10.60
C VAL A 155 -9.10 -16.07 12.04
N THR A 156 -8.07 -16.15 12.87
CA THR A 156 -8.17 -16.58 14.27
C THR A 156 -7.77 -15.49 15.27
N ALA A 157 -7.10 -14.45 14.82
CA ALA A 157 -6.82 -13.25 15.60
C ALA A 157 -6.54 -12.07 14.64
N ILE A 158 -6.77 -10.85 15.10
CA ILE A 158 -6.39 -9.61 14.43
C ILE A 158 -5.54 -8.81 15.42
N VAL A 159 -4.40 -8.29 14.96
CA VAL A 159 -3.48 -7.49 15.77
C VAL A 159 -3.21 -6.18 15.04
N PHE A 160 -3.42 -5.05 15.71
CA PHE A 160 -3.05 -3.73 15.18
C PHE A 160 -1.71 -3.30 15.79
N THR A 161 -0.77 -2.93 14.93
CA THR A 161 0.55 -2.47 15.37
C THR A 161 0.48 -1.09 16.02
N HIS A 162 -0.36 -0.21 15.49
CA HIS A 162 -0.57 1.15 16.00
C HIS A 162 -1.89 1.76 15.46
N SER A 163 -2.18 3.00 15.87
CA SER A 163 -3.47 3.67 15.72
C SER A 163 -3.70 4.41 14.40
N HIS A 164 -2.79 4.33 13.43
CA HIS A 164 -3.01 4.94 12.12
C HIS A 164 -4.07 4.18 11.31
N ALA A 165 -4.92 4.91 10.59
CA ALA A 165 -6.09 4.36 9.91
C ALA A 165 -5.75 3.31 8.84
N ASP A 166 -4.60 3.42 8.19
CA ASP A 166 -4.11 2.47 7.19
C ASP A 166 -3.65 1.12 7.78
N HIS A 167 -3.67 0.98 9.12
CA HIS A 167 -3.36 -0.26 9.80
C HIS A 167 -4.58 -0.97 10.40
N PHE A 168 -5.70 -0.25 10.63
CA PHE A 168 -6.90 -0.86 11.20
C PHE A 168 -8.19 -0.65 10.40
N GLY A 169 -8.23 0.33 9.47
CA GLY A 169 -9.46 0.73 8.79
C GLY A 169 -10.15 -0.38 8.01
N GLY A 170 -9.38 -1.30 7.45
CA GLY A 170 -9.87 -2.44 6.68
C GLY A 170 -10.28 -3.68 7.50
N ALA A 171 -10.30 -3.61 8.84
CA ALA A 171 -10.53 -4.78 9.71
C ALA A 171 -11.77 -5.60 9.35
N LEU A 172 -12.88 -4.94 9.00
CA LEU A 172 -14.11 -5.62 8.59
C LEU A 172 -14.04 -6.26 7.18
N GLY A 173 -12.93 -6.07 6.48
CA GLY A 173 -12.62 -6.78 5.24
C GLY A 173 -11.96 -8.14 5.48
N VAL A 174 -11.29 -8.33 6.62
CA VAL A 174 -10.65 -9.61 6.96
C VAL A 174 -11.55 -10.53 7.80
N ALA A 175 -12.42 -9.95 8.63
CA ALA A 175 -13.48 -10.68 9.33
C ALA A 175 -14.66 -9.74 9.58
N THR A 176 -15.88 -10.22 9.36
CA THR A 176 -17.09 -9.44 9.64
C THR A 176 -17.29 -9.26 11.14
N ALA A 177 -18.04 -8.22 11.54
CA ALA A 177 -18.39 -8.02 12.95
C ALA A 177 -19.12 -9.24 13.54
N GLN A 178 -19.97 -9.90 12.76
CA GLN A 178 -20.66 -11.12 13.13
C GLN A 178 -19.67 -12.27 13.37
N GLU A 179 -18.74 -12.52 12.45
CA GLU A 179 -17.71 -13.55 12.61
C GLU A 179 -16.82 -13.30 13.83
N ILE A 180 -16.43 -12.03 14.06
CA ILE A 180 -15.63 -11.64 15.23
C ILE A 180 -16.39 -12.02 16.52
N ALA A 181 -17.67 -11.67 16.61
CA ALA A 181 -18.49 -11.93 17.79
C ALA A 181 -18.76 -13.44 18.01
N GLU A 182 -19.25 -14.14 16.97
CA GLU A 182 -19.65 -15.55 17.06
C GLU A 182 -18.45 -16.48 17.32
N ARG A 183 -17.35 -16.22 16.65
CA ARG A 183 -16.12 -17.03 16.76
C ARG A 183 -15.18 -16.54 17.83
N LYS A 184 -15.54 -15.45 18.52
CA LYS A 184 -14.72 -14.81 19.58
C LYS A 184 -13.29 -14.55 19.10
N ILE A 185 -13.17 -13.99 17.89
CA ILE A 185 -11.86 -13.65 17.32
C ILE A 185 -11.26 -12.49 18.13
N PRO A 186 -10.13 -12.68 18.80
CA PRO A 186 -9.49 -11.59 19.53
C PRO A 186 -9.02 -10.51 18.56
N VAL A 187 -9.33 -9.25 18.88
CA VAL A 187 -8.80 -8.05 18.22
C VAL A 187 -7.92 -7.36 19.25
N ILE A 188 -6.64 -7.32 18.97
CA ILE A 188 -5.59 -6.91 19.91
C ILE A 188 -4.97 -5.61 19.41
N ALA A 189 -4.85 -4.62 20.30
CA ALA A 189 -4.20 -3.35 20.04
C ALA A 189 -3.43 -2.91 21.31
N SER A 190 -2.61 -1.86 21.17
CA SER A 190 -1.92 -1.25 22.31
C SER A 190 -2.91 -0.57 23.26
N GLU A 191 -2.52 -0.40 24.50
CA GLU A 191 -3.23 0.50 25.44
C GLU A 191 -3.27 1.92 24.87
N GLY A 192 -4.39 2.63 25.04
CA GLY A 192 -4.59 3.98 24.49
C GLY A 192 -4.95 4.04 23.00
N PHE A 193 -5.07 2.89 22.33
CA PHE A 193 -5.32 2.84 20.87
C PHE A 193 -6.54 3.64 20.43
N ILE A 194 -7.66 3.55 21.13
CA ILE A 194 -8.90 4.25 20.77
C ILE A 194 -8.75 5.76 20.93
N GLU A 195 -8.11 6.19 22.00
CA GLU A 195 -7.84 7.60 22.27
C GLU A 195 -6.96 8.21 21.18
N GLU A 196 -5.89 7.52 20.83
CA GLU A 196 -4.95 7.96 19.79
C GLU A 196 -5.63 7.98 18.39
N ALA A 197 -6.30 6.91 18.02
CA ALA A 197 -7.01 6.83 16.73
C ALA A 197 -8.09 7.93 16.61
N THR A 198 -8.82 8.22 17.70
CA THR A 198 -9.86 9.24 17.75
C THR A 198 -9.23 10.64 17.67
N SER A 199 -8.21 10.90 18.46
CA SER A 199 -7.48 12.17 18.52
C SER A 199 -6.92 12.53 17.13
N GLU A 200 -6.22 11.61 16.49
CA GLU A 200 -5.62 11.83 15.18
C GLU A 200 -6.68 12.14 14.11
N ASN A 201 -7.74 11.35 14.03
CA ASN A 201 -8.75 11.49 12.98
C ASN A 201 -9.69 12.68 13.21
N ILE A 202 -10.02 13.02 14.45
CA ILE A 202 -10.92 14.15 14.76
C ILE A 202 -10.16 15.48 14.81
N LEU A 203 -9.04 15.54 15.54
CA LEU A 203 -8.33 16.78 15.79
C LEU A 203 -7.46 17.20 14.60
N VAL A 204 -6.78 16.25 13.96
CA VAL A 204 -5.85 16.54 12.87
C VAL A 204 -6.24 15.92 11.53
N GLY A 205 -7.37 15.24 11.42
CA GLY A 205 -7.83 14.54 10.23
C GLY A 205 -7.89 15.42 8.97
N THR A 206 -8.27 16.69 9.12
CA THR A 206 -8.26 17.65 8.00
C THR A 206 -6.84 17.95 7.52
N ALA A 207 -5.87 18.03 8.42
CA ALA A 207 -4.47 18.26 8.06
C ALA A 207 -3.88 17.01 7.41
N MET A 208 -4.17 15.83 7.94
CA MET A 208 -3.75 14.55 7.36
C MET A 208 -4.36 14.31 5.98
N GLY A 209 -5.66 14.62 5.80
CA GLY A 209 -6.30 14.55 4.48
C GLY A 209 -5.65 15.45 3.44
N ARG A 210 -5.26 16.69 3.81
CA ARG A 210 -4.50 17.57 2.91
C ARG A 210 -3.11 17.03 2.58
N ARG A 211 -2.43 16.42 3.53
CA ARG A 211 -1.12 15.80 3.28
C ARG A 211 -1.25 14.63 2.32
N SER A 212 -2.23 13.76 2.50
CA SER A 212 -2.49 12.61 1.63
C SER A 212 -2.80 12.98 0.18
N MET A 213 -3.41 14.16 -0.06
CA MET A 213 -3.68 14.64 -1.42
C MET A 213 -2.43 15.07 -2.19
N ASN A 214 -1.29 15.22 -1.51
CA ASN A 214 -0.02 15.68 -2.10
C ASN A 214 1.05 14.58 -2.08
N GLN A 215 0.69 13.36 -1.73
CA GLN A 215 1.51 12.16 -1.79
C GLN A 215 1.15 11.33 -3.03
#